data_ef2beaa03eb585e6ec870ec7fa1dd8ed
#
_entry.id   ef2beaa03eb585e6ec870ec7fa1dd8ed
#
_cell.length_a   1.000
_cell.length_b   1.000
_cell.length_c   1.000
_cell.angle_alpha   90.00
_cell.angle_beta   90.00
_cell.angle_gamma   90.00
#
_symmetry.space_group_name_H-M   'P 1'
#
loop_
_entity.id
_entity.type
_entity.pdbx_description
1 polymer ?
#
loop_
_entity_poly.entity_id
_entity_poly.type
_entity_poly.pdbx_seq_one_letter_code
_entity_poly.pdbx_strand_id
1 'polypeptide(L)'
;YPTMKQAGLEHVEIFIWDHNKERIYDRACDLIDAATDGMIAGAAFHWYSGDHFEALDLVRQQFPEKKLILSESCLEYNKFDSDAEAVNAGRLAHDMIGNLNHGMNAFYDWNILLNKEGGPNHVGNYCDAPFLYDEERKELLQRMSADYYWHFAHFIKPGAVRLGFSRYTDEIDVTVWENPDGRI
;
A
#
# COMPACT_ATOMS: atom_id res chain seq x y z
N TYR A 1 10.80 18.25 -14.18
CA TYR A 1 12.07 17.77 -13.58
C TYR A 1 13.18 18.83 -13.63
N PRO A 2 13.44 19.57 -14.74
CA PRO A 2 14.42 20.66 -14.73
C PRO A 2 14.19 21.70 -13.62
N THR A 3 12.94 22.07 -13.36
CA THR A 3 12.55 22.98 -12.27
C THR A 3 12.92 22.44 -10.88
N MET A 4 12.74 21.13 -10.65
CA MET A 4 13.17 20.48 -9.40
C MET A 4 14.68 20.57 -9.20
N LYS A 5 15.45 20.29 -10.26
CA LYS A 5 16.92 20.43 -10.21
C LYS A 5 17.36 21.87 -9.91
N GLN A 6 16.73 22.86 -10.55
CA GLN A 6 17.01 24.28 -10.27
C GLN A 6 16.70 24.65 -8.82
N ALA A 7 15.73 23.98 -8.19
CA ALA A 7 15.34 24.19 -6.81
C ALA A 7 16.15 23.33 -5.79
N GLY A 8 17.12 22.53 -6.25
CA GLY A 8 17.90 21.60 -5.39
C GLY A 8 17.07 20.42 -4.86
N LEU A 9 16.01 20.04 -5.58
CA LEU A 9 15.07 18.98 -5.21
C LEU A 9 15.25 17.70 -6.04
N GLU A 10 16.42 17.49 -6.63
CA GLU A 10 16.72 16.29 -7.42
C GLU A 10 16.71 14.99 -6.60
N HIS A 11 16.82 15.09 -5.28
CA HIS A 11 16.74 13.97 -4.35
C HIS A 11 15.28 13.53 -4.07
N VAL A 12 14.28 14.31 -4.50
CA VAL A 12 12.86 13.96 -4.32
C VAL A 12 12.44 12.98 -5.41
N GLU A 13 11.99 11.81 -5.02
CA GLU A 13 11.52 10.77 -5.92
C GLU A 13 10.13 11.11 -6.49
N ILE A 14 9.97 10.90 -7.79
CA ILE A 14 8.69 11.10 -8.50
C ILE A 14 8.08 9.74 -8.77
N PHE A 15 6.85 9.54 -8.31
CA PHE A 15 6.03 8.39 -8.64
C PHE A 15 4.90 8.80 -9.57
N ILE A 16 4.60 7.94 -10.54
CA ILE A 16 3.56 8.16 -11.53
C ILE A 16 2.30 7.36 -11.22
N TRP A 17 1.23 7.62 -11.93
CA TRP A 17 -0.09 7.00 -11.88
C TRP A 17 -0.90 7.45 -10.66
N ASP A 18 -0.61 6.94 -9.46
CA ASP A 18 -1.27 7.29 -8.20
C ASP A 18 -2.80 7.10 -8.26
N HIS A 19 -3.21 5.91 -8.70
CA HIS A 19 -4.59 5.46 -8.85
C HIS A 19 -4.68 3.93 -8.79
N ASN A 20 -5.86 3.35 -9.02
CA ASN A 20 -6.12 1.91 -8.88
C ASN A 20 -5.23 0.99 -9.73
N LYS A 21 -4.94 -0.20 -9.18
CA LYS A 21 -3.98 -1.19 -9.73
C LYS A 21 -4.26 -1.65 -11.15
N GLU A 22 -5.51 -1.80 -11.55
CA GLU A 22 -5.91 -2.45 -12.81
C GLU A 22 -5.31 -1.82 -14.07
N ARG A 23 -4.90 -0.57 -13.99
CA ARG A 23 -4.32 0.16 -15.13
C ARG A 23 -2.87 0.58 -14.94
N ILE A 24 -2.22 0.17 -13.83
CA ILE A 24 -0.86 0.62 -13.53
C ILE A 24 0.14 0.28 -14.65
N TYR A 25 -0.01 -0.89 -15.27
CA TYR A 25 0.88 -1.33 -16.36
C TYR A 25 0.74 -0.45 -17.60
N ASP A 26 -0.49 -0.22 -18.06
CA ASP A 26 -0.75 0.66 -19.20
C ASP A 26 -0.16 2.04 -18.98
N ARG A 27 -0.38 2.59 -17.78
CA ARG A 27 0.09 3.93 -17.43
C ARG A 27 1.61 4.01 -17.25
N ALA A 28 2.23 2.96 -16.74
CA ALA A 28 3.68 2.89 -16.71
C ALA A 28 4.26 2.89 -18.13
N CYS A 29 3.69 2.09 -19.05
CA CYS A 29 4.10 2.07 -20.45
C CYS A 29 3.86 3.40 -21.18
N ASP A 30 2.79 4.11 -20.87
CA ASP A 30 2.47 5.43 -21.45
C ASP A 30 3.44 6.53 -21.01
N LEU A 31 3.98 6.44 -19.78
CA LEU A 31 4.69 7.54 -19.13
C LEU A 31 6.21 7.31 -19.00
N ILE A 32 6.66 6.05 -19.01
CA ILE A 32 8.09 5.71 -18.89
C ILE A 32 8.66 5.42 -20.28
N ASP A 33 9.45 6.35 -20.77
CA ASP A 33 10.17 6.24 -22.03
C ASP A 33 11.64 6.68 -21.85
N ALA A 34 12.41 6.66 -22.92
CA ALA A 34 13.84 7.04 -22.88
C ALA A 34 14.08 8.49 -22.38
N ALA A 35 13.09 9.38 -22.47
CA ALA A 35 13.22 10.76 -22.02
C ALA A 35 12.84 10.93 -20.54
N THR A 36 11.92 10.12 -20.03
CA THR A 36 11.33 10.22 -18.68
C THR A 36 11.88 9.22 -17.69
N ASP A 37 12.44 8.11 -18.15
CA ASP A 37 12.92 7.00 -17.31
C ASP A 37 13.81 7.46 -16.14
N GLY A 38 14.80 8.29 -16.40
CA GLY A 38 15.70 8.83 -15.38
C GLY A 38 15.06 9.85 -14.41
N MET A 39 13.80 10.24 -14.63
CA MET A 39 13.05 11.17 -13.77
C MET A 39 12.07 10.46 -12.84
N ILE A 40 11.66 9.24 -13.20
CA ILE A 40 10.60 8.48 -12.53
C ILE A 40 11.24 7.42 -11.66
N ALA A 41 10.98 7.48 -10.36
CA ALA A 41 11.46 6.52 -9.38
C ALA A 41 10.60 5.24 -9.35
N GLY A 42 9.33 5.35 -9.72
CA GLY A 42 8.41 4.23 -9.70
C GLY A 42 6.97 4.60 -10.00
N ALA A 43 6.08 3.65 -9.77
CA ALA A 43 4.64 3.84 -9.91
C ALA A 43 3.94 3.66 -8.55
N ALA A 44 2.97 4.54 -8.28
CA ALA A 44 2.11 4.50 -7.14
C ALA A 44 0.75 3.91 -7.52
N PHE A 45 0.12 3.17 -6.61
CA PHE A 45 -1.18 2.57 -6.86
C PHE A 45 -2.09 2.58 -5.63
N HIS A 46 -3.40 2.41 -5.89
CA HIS A 46 -4.45 2.30 -4.89
C HIS A 46 -5.11 0.92 -4.96
N TRP A 47 -5.86 0.54 -3.92
CA TRP A 47 -6.45 -0.79 -3.76
C TRP A 47 -7.91 -0.92 -4.22
N TYR A 48 -8.59 0.18 -4.59
CA TYR A 48 -10.05 0.24 -4.70
C TYR A 48 -10.67 -0.54 -5.86
N SER A 49 -9.87 -1.02 -6.81
CA SER A 49 -10.34 -1.84 -7.94
C SER A 49 -10.31 -3.34 -7.68
N GLY A 50 -9.75 -3.78 -6.57
CA GLY A 50 -9.55 -5.21 -6.26
C GLY A 50 -8.10 -5.65 -6.44
N ASP A 51 -7.88 -6.95 -6.49
CA ASP A 51 -6.57 -7.57 -6.35
C ASP A 51 -5.58 -7.18 -7.46
N HIS A 52 -5.90 -7.44 -8.71
CA HIS A 52 -5.09 -7.09 -9.89
C HIS A 52 -3.56 -7.19 -9.68
N PHE A 53 -3.11 -8.17 -8.87
CA PHE A 53 -1.69 -8.33 -8.50
C PHE A 53 -0.81 -8.60 -9.70
N GLU A 54 -1.33 -9.28 -10.73
CA GLU A 54 -0.65 -9.54 -11.99
C GLU A 54 -0.22 -8.25 -12.72
N ALA A 55 -0.95 -7.16 -12.54
CA ALA A 55 -0.59 -5.88 -13.13
C ALA A 55 0.72 -5.31 -12.53
N LEU A 56 0.99 -5.59 -11.26
CA LEU A 56 2.24 -5.24 -10.60
C LEU A 56 3.42 -6.05 -11.17
N ASP A 57 3.21 -7.35 -11.41
CA ASP A 57 4.24 -8.20 -12.05
C ASP A 57 4.58 -7.72 -13.46
N LEU A 58 3.60 -7.29 -14.24
CA LEU A 58 3.85 -6.74 -15.58
C LEU A 58 4.71 -5.48 -15.51
N VAL A 59 4.44 -4.57 -14.57
CA VAL A 59 5.29 -3.39 -14.36
C VAL A 59 6.71 -3.79 -13.98
N ARG A 60 6.88 -4.74 -13.05
CA ARG A 60 8.20 -5.21 -12.64
C ARG A 60 8.98 -5.90 -13.75
N GLN A 61 8.30 -6.65 -14.61
CA GLN A 61 8.94 -7.31 -15.74
C GLN A 61 9.41 -6.30 -16.78
N GLN A 62 8.61 -5.27 -17.05
CA GLN A 62 8.92 -4.25 -18.05
C GLN A 62 9.91 -3.19 -17.52
N PHE A 63 9.82 -2.85 -16.24
CA PHE A 63 10.58 -1.79 -15.60
C PHE A 63 11.18 -2.28 -14.26
N PRO A 64 12.14 -3.23 -14.28
CA PRO A 64 12.62 -3.92 -13.08
C PRO A 64 13.27 -3.03 -12.02
N GLU A 65 13.78 -1.86 -12.43
CA GLU A 65 14.41 -0.89 -11.54
C GLU A 65 13.41 0.10 -10.89
N LYS A 66 12.15 0.06 -11.29
CA LYS A 66 11.13 0.97 -10.77
C LYS A 66 10.51 0.42 -9.49
N LYS A 67 10.33 1.32 -8.51
CA LYS A 67 9.64 0.99 -7.26
C LYS A 67 8.13 0.93 -7.47
N LEU A 68 7.47 0.07 -6.71
CA LEU A 68 6.01 0.00 -6.61
C LEU A 68 5.60 0.40 -5.20
N ILE A 69 4.75 1.40 -5.06
CA ILE A 69 4.23 1.82 -3.76
C ILE A 69 2.70 1.82 -3.76
N LEU A 70 2.10 1.24 -2.75
CA LEU A 70 0.70 1.46 -2.45
C LEU A 70 0.61 2.80 -1.70
N SER A 71 0.06 3.81 -2.38
CA SER A 71 0.03 5.19 -1.89
C SER A 71 -1.27 5.56 -1.19
N GLU A 72 -2.32 4.76 -1.39
CA GLU A 72 -3.61 4.98 -0.77
C GLU A 72 -4.40 3.69 -0.61
N SER A 73 -4.89 3.47 0.62
CA SER A 73 -5.94 2.50 0.93
C SER A 73 -6.74 2.99 2.12
N CYS A 74 -8.04 2.76 2.13
CA CYS A 74 -8.86 2.86 3.34
C CYS A 74 -10.12 2.01 3.20
N LEU A 75 -10.72 1.68 4.33
CA LEU A 75 -12.00 0.98 4.41
C LEU A 75 -13.12 2.02 4.52
N GLU A 76 -13.81 2.26 3.41
CA GLU A 76 -14.91 3.22 3.34
C GLU A 76 -16.19 2.63 3.97
N TYR A 77 -16.76 3.27 4.95
CA TYR A 77 -17.96 2.78 5.69
C TYR A 77 -19.25 2.73 4.86
N ASN A 78 -19.27 3.35 3.69
CA ASN A 78 -20.36 3.17 2.72
C ASN A 78 -20.28 1.85 1.95
N LYS A 79 -19.13 1.14 1.99
CA LYS A 79 -18.88 -0.13 1.31
C LYS A 79 -18.61 -1.28 2.29
N PHE A 80 -18.10 -0.98 3.47
CA PHE A 80 -17.67 -1.94 4.47
C PHE A 80 -18.36 -1.68 5.79
N ASP A 81 -18.84 -2.75 6.44
CA ASP A 81 -19.43 -2.68 7.77
C ASP A 81 -18.35 -2.31 8.80
N SER A 82 -18.52 -1.19 9.49
CA SER A 82 -17.59 -0.71 10.52
C SER A 82 -17.46 -1.69 11.70
N ASP A 83 -18.50 -2.49 11.97
CA ASP A 83 -18.52 -3.45 13.07
C ASP A 83 -17.86 -4.79 12.71
N ALA A 84 -17.64 -5.05 11.41
CA ALA A 84 -16.98 -6.26 10.93
C ALA A 84 -15.44 -6.14 10.97
N GLU A 85 -14.89 -5.70 12.08
CA GLU A 85 -13.48 -5.31 12.23
C GLU A 85 -12.49 -6.41 11.83
N ALA A 86 -12.70 -7.66 12.27
CA ALA A 86 -11.81 -8.76 11.93
C ALA A 86 -11.83 -9.09 10.42
N VAL A 87 -13.00 -9.01 9.78
CA VAL A 87 -13.14 -9.22 8.33
C VAL A 87 -12.44 -8.11 7.57
N ASN A 88 -12.60 -6.87 8.01
CA ASN A 88 -12.00 -5.71 7.40
C ASN A 88 -10.46 -5.73 7.52
N ALA A 89 -9.94 -6.05 8.69
CA ALA A 89 -8.50 -6.24 8.90
C ALA A 89 -7.95 -7.39 8.04
N GLY A 90 -8.71 -8.48 7.90
CA GLY A 90 -8.36 -9.59 7.00
C GLY A 90 -8.24 -9.18 5.53
N ARG A 91 -9.12 -8.30 5.05
CA ARG A 91 -9.04 -7.74 3.68
C ARG A 91 -7.77 -6.91 3.48
N LEU A 92 -7.41 -6.07 4.46
CA LEU A 92 -6.17 -5.31 4.43
C LEU A 92 -4.94 -6.22 4.41
N ALA A 93 -4.94 -7.28 5.23
CA ALA A 93 -3.86 -8.25 5.25
C ALA A 93 -3.73 -9.00 3.92
N HIS A 94 -4.84 -9.42 3.32
CA HIS A 94 -4.87 -10.06 2.00
C HIS A 94 -4.24 -9.16 0.92
N ASP A 95 -4.68 -7.92 0.84
CA ASP A 95 -4.15 -6.95 -0.13
C ASP A 95 -2.65 -6.68 0.14
N MET A 96 -2.26 -6.51 1.39
CA MET A 96 -0.87 -6.30 1.79
C MET A 96 0.02 -7.48 1.37
N ILE A 97 -0.38 -8.71 1.68
CA ILE A 97 0.37 -9.93 1.32
C ILE A 97 0.45 -10.08 -0.19
N GLY A 98 -0.66 -9.86 -0.89
CA GLY A 98 -0.72 -9.92 -2.34
C GLY A 98 0.23 -8.91 -2.98
N ASN A 99 0.15 -7.65 -2.60
CA ASN A 99 1.03 -6.59 -3.11
C ASN A 99 2.51 -6.86 -2.80
N LEU A 100 2.84 -7.31 -1.59
CA LEU A 100 4.21 -7.67 -1.18
C LEU A 100 4.76 -8.83 -2.03
N ASN A 101 3.95 -9.85 -2.30
CA ASN A 101 4.34 -10.97 -3.15
C ASN A 101 4.57 -10.56 -4.61
N HIS A 102 3.93 -9.49 -5.05
CA HIS A 102 4.04 -8.96 -6.41
C HIS A 102 4.93 -7.70 -6.51
N GLY A 103 5.74 -7.45 -5.46
CA GLY A 103 6.89 -6.54 -5.52
C GLY A 103 6.66 -5.13 -5.00
N MET A 104 5.62 -4.92 -4.23
CA MET A 104 5.44 -3.65 -3.51
C MET A 104 6.64 -3.36 -2.59
N ASN A 105 7.14 -2.13 -2.63
CA ASN A 105 8.28 -1.66 -1.84
C ASN A 105 7.86 -0.84 -0.62
N ALA A 106 6.69 -0.19 -0.66
CA ALA A 106 6.19 0.62 0.44
C ALA A 106 4.66 0.67 0.43
N PHE A 107 4.10 0.91 1.61
CA PHE A 107 2.67 1.00 1.85
C PHE A 107 2.35 2.27 2.63
N TYR A 108 1.32 2.98 2.21
CA TYR A 108 0.76 4.14 2.88
C TYR A 108 -0.75 3.98 3.00
N ASP A 109 -1.25 4.00 4.23
CA ASP A 109 -2.68 4.09 4.46
C ASP A 109 -3.16 5.54 4.35
N TRP A 110 -4.45 5.74 4.10
CA TRP A 110 -5.04 7.06 3.92
C TRP A 110 -5.00 7.90 5.19
N ASN A 111 -5.32 7.29 6.34
CA ASN A 111 -5.34 7.96 7.62
C ASN A 111 -4.77 7.07 8.73
N ILE A 112 -3.99 7.64 9.64
CA ILE A 112 -3.55 6.96 10.86
C ILE A 112 -4.57 7.12 12.00
N LEU A 113 -5.28 8.23 12.02
CA LEU A 113 -6.21 8.59 13.09
C LEU A 113 -7.41 9.36 12.52
N LEU A 114 -8.60 8.91 12.88
CA LEU A 114 -9.87 9.58 12.57
C LEU A 114 -10.69 9.73 13.85
N ASN A 115 -11.80 10.49 13.80
CA ASN A 115 -12.77 10.44 14.87
C ASN A 115 -13.57 9.12 14.82
N LYS A 116 -14.35 8.85 15.85
CA LYS A 116 -15.12 7.60 16.02
C LYS A 116 -16.07 7.31 14.83
N GLU A 117 -16.56 8.35 14.18
CA GLU A 117 -17.44 8.25 13.01
C GLU A 117 -16.68 8.00 11.70
N GLY A 118 -15.34 8.06 11.71
CA GLY A 118 -14.52 7.89 10.53
C GLY A 118 -14.25 9.18 9.74
N GLY A 119 -14.31 10.32 10.42
CA GLY A 119 -14.04 11.66 9.87
C GLY A 119 -12.88 12.36 10.60
N PRO A 120 -12.62 13.64 10.26
CA PRO A 120 -13.38 14.50 9.35
C PRO A 120 -13.17 14.16 7.87
N ASN A 121 -14.14 14.54 7.05
CA ASN A 121 -14.04 14.47 5.60
C ASN A 121 -14.84 15.60 4.94
N HIS A 122 -14.63 15.84 3.64
CA HIS A 122 -15.28 16.96 2.91
C HIS A 122 -16.31 16.49 1.86
N VAL A 123 -16.47 15.17 1.67
CA VAL A 123 -17.38 14.59 0.65
C VAL A 123 -18.36 13.56 1.22
N GLY A 124 -18.44 13.42 2.55
CA GLY A 124 -19.29 12.43 3.20
C GLY A 124 -18.73 11.00 3.14
N ASN A 125 -17.46 10.83 2.81
CA ASN A 125 -16.79 9.54 2.75
C ASN A 125 -16.13 9.23 4.10
N TYR A 126 -16.86 8.56 4.99
CA TYR A 126 -16.34 8.10 6.28
C TYR A 126 -15.55 6.82 6.10
N CYS A 127 -14.42 6.73 6.79
CA CYS A 127 -13.47 5.63 6.66
C CYS A 127 -13.06 5.05 8.00
N ASP A 128 -12.56 3.81 7.98
CA ASP A 128 -11.80 3.26 9.09
C ASP A 128 -10.37 3.81 9.09
N ALA A 129 -9.72 3.72 10.23
CA ALA A 129 -8.31 4.03 10.42
C ALA A 129 -7.73 3.10 11.50
N PRO A 130 -6.41 2.91 11.57
CA PRO A 130 -5.77 2.13 12.62
C PRO A 130 -6.11 2.59 14.04
N PHE A 131 -6.38 3.89 14.19
CA PHE A 131 -6.84 4.46 15.45
C PHE A 131 -8.05 5.36 15.22
N LEU A 132 -9.03 5.26 16.13
CA LEU A 132 -10.18 6.16 16.19
C LEU A 132 -10.17 6.90 17.53
N TYR A 133 -10.54 8.16 17.51
CA TYR A 133 -10.68 8.96 18.73
C TYR A 133 -12.16 9.12 19.10
N ASP A 134 -12.53 8.62 20.28
CA ASP A 134 -13.84 8.84 20.88
C ASP A 134 -13.81 10.16 21.67
N GLU A 135 -14.45 11.21 21.13
CA GLU A 135 -14.46 12.55 21.71
C GLU A 135 -15.27 12.61 23.02
N GLU A 136 -16.29 11.76 23.16
CA GLU A 136 -17.14 11.72 24.36
C GLU A 136 -16.41 11.11 25.54
N ARG A 137 -15.71 9.98 25.30
CA ARG A 137 -14.95 9.26 26.32
C ARG A 137 -13.51 9.79 26.49
N LYS A 138 -13.04 10.59 25.52
CA LYS A 138 -11.65 11.05 25.42
C LYS A 138 -10.65 9.89 25.39
N GLU A 139 -10.99 8.87 24.63
CA GLU A 139 -10.20 7.64 24.52
C GLU A 139 -9.73 7.43 23.08
N LEU A 140 -8.53 6.87 22.95
CA LEU A 140 -8.01 6.36 21.69
C LEU A 140 -8.42 4.89 21.57
N LEU A 141 -9.17 4.57 20.53
CA LEU A 141 -9.61 3.22 20.21
C LEU A 141 -8.64 2.65 19.17
N GLN A 142 -7.89 1.62 19.53
CA GLN A 142 -7.07 0.88 18.58
C GLN A 142 -7.97 -0.10 17.83
N ARG A 143 -7.86 -0.08 16.50
CA ARG A 143 -8.58 -1.00 15.60
C ARG A 143 -7.68 -2.20 15.29
N MET A 144 -8.27 -3.32 14.90
CA MET A 144 -7.53 -4.53 14.54
C MET A 144 -6.59 -4.31 13.34
N SER A 145 -6.90 -3.38 12.45
CA SER A 145 -6.01 -2.96 11.36
C SER A 145 -4.64 -2.46 11.85
N ALA A 146 -4.60 -1.78 13.03
CA ALA A 146 -3.34 -1.36 13.64
C ALA A 146 -2.45 -2.55 13.99
N ASP A 147 -3.02 -3.63 14.53
CA ASP A 147 -2.28 -4.85 14.88
C ASP A 147 -1.72 -5.53 13.63
N TYR A 148 -2.49 -5.56 12.55
CA TYR A 148 -2.05 -6.12 11.26
C TYR A 148 -0.93 -5.29 10.65
N TYR A 149 -1.05 -3.95 10.58
CA TYR A 149 0.02 -3.09 10.09
C TYR A 149 1.29 -3.19 10.94
N TRP A 150 1.12 -3.23 12.27
CA TRP A 150 2.24 -3.46 13.17
C TRP A 150 2.95 -4.77 12.87
N HIS A 151 2.21 -5.84 12.58
CA HIS A 151 2.75 -7.14 12.26
C HIS A 151 3.69 -7.06 11.04
N PHE A 152 3.24 -6.48 9.94
CA PHE A 152 4.08 -6.30 8.76
C PHE A 152 5.29 -5.41 9.05
N ALA A 153 5.08 -4.24 9.62
CA ALA A 153 6.15 -3.28 9.90
C ALA A 153 7.16 -3.77 10.96
N HIS A 154 6.72 -4.63 11.88
CA HIS A 154 7.60 -5.19 12.91
C HIS A 154 8.46 -6.32 12.37
N PHE A 155 7.93 -7.20 11.54
CA PHE A 155 8.63 -8.41 11.10
C PHE A 155 9.37 -8.23 9.77
N ILE A 156 8.88 -7.41 8.86
CA ILE A 156 9.55 -7.12 7.59
C ILE A 156 10.32 -5.81 7.73
N LYS A 157 11.64 -5.90 7.82
CA LYS A 157 12.50 -4.72 8.03
C LYS A 157 12.89 -4.06 6.71
N PRO A 158 13.20 -2.75 6.70
CA PRO A 158 13.80 -2.11 5.54
C PRO A 158 15.03 -2.88 5.06
N GLY A 159 15.06 -3.20 3.77
CA GLY A 159 16.11 -4.03 3.17
C GLY A 159 15.86 -5.53 3.22
N ALA A 160 14.71 -5.98 3.75
CA ALA A 160 14.31 -7.39 3.66
C ALA A 160 14.11 -7.82 2.21
N VAL A 161 14.46 -9.06 1.91
CA VAL A 161 14.35 -9.67 0.59
C VAL A 161 13.25 -10.74 0.61
N ARG A 162 12.31 -10.64 -0.31
CA ARG A 162 11.23 -11.62 -0.44
C ARG A 162 11.80 -12.96 -0.94
N LEU A 163 11.44 -14.04 -0.25
CA LEU A 163 11.79 -15.41 -0.63
C LEU A 163 10.64 -16.08 -1.39
N GLY A 164 11.00 -17.01 -2.29
CA GLY A 164 10.03 -17.89 -2.92
C GLY A 164 9.49 -18.91 -1.91
N PHE A 165 8.23 -19.29 -2.04
CA PHE A 165 7.58 -20.30 -1.23
C PHE A 165 6.59 -21.10 -2.06
N SER A 166 6.15 -22.25 -1.53
CA SER A 166 5.02 -23.01 -2.05
C SER A 166 4.01 -23.26 -0.94
N ARG A 167 2.73 -23.34 -1.30
CA ARG A 167 1.63 -23.64 -0.39
C ARG A 167 0.76 -24.76 -0.97
N TYR A 168 0.08 -25.49 -0.11
CA TYR A 168 -0.77 -26.62 -0.50
C TYR A 168 -2.26 -26.26 -0.55
N THR A 169 -2.62 -25.03 -0.17
CA THR A 169 -4.00 -24.52 -0.15
C THR A 169 -4.03 -23.05 -0.48
N ASP A 170 -5.12 -22.60 -1.06
CA ASP A 170 -5.40 -21.18 -1.30
C ASP A 170 -6.16 -20.51 -0.13
N GLU A 171 -6.46 -21.25 0.94
CA GLU A 171 -7.16 -20.73 2.12
C GLU A 171 -6.26 -19.88 3.04
N ILE A 172 -4.95 -19.90 2.81
CA ILE A 172 -3.96 -19.18 3.63
C ILE A 172 -3.11 -18.29 2.73
N ASP A 173 -3.14 -17.00 2.98
CA ASP A 173 -2.22 -16.05 2.38
C ASP A 173 -0.87 -16.10 3.10
N VAL A 174 0.21 -16.13 2.34
CA VAL A 174 1.58 -16.25 2.86
C VAL A 174 2.49 -15.27 2.14
N THR A 175 3.40 -14.66 2.87
CA THR A 175 4.58 -13.98 2.32
C THR A 175 5.79 -14.33 3.18
N VAL A 176 6.96 -14.50 2.55
CA VAL A 176 8.17 -14.96 3.24
C VAL A 176 9.32 -14.02 2.93
N TRP A 177 10.02 -13.58 3.96
CA TRP A 177 11.06 -12.56 3.86
C TRP A 177 12.30 -12.95 4.66
N GLU A 178 13.46 -12.68 4.09
CA GLU A 178 14.73 -12.70 4.80
C GLU A 178 15.13 -11.26 5.16
N ASN A 179 15.27 -11.01 6.44
CA ASN A 179 15.69 -9.70 6.96
C ASN A 179 17.22 -9.51 6.80
N PRO A 180 17.74 -8.27 6.85
CA PRO A 180 19.18 -8.00 6.73
C PRO A 180 20.06 -8.71 7.77
N ASP A 181 19.48 -9.13 8.88
CA ASP A 181 20.14 -9.90 9.94
C ASP A 181 20.07 -11.42 9.73
N GLY A 182 19.53 -11.88 8.60
CA GLY A 182 19.40 -13.28 8.22
C GLY A 182 18.23 -14.03 8.87
N ARG A 183 17.37 -13.36 9.62
CA ARG A 183 16.13 -13.95 10.15
C ARG A 183 15.06 -13.99 9.06
N ILE A 184 14.35 -15.12 9.02
CA ILE A 184 13.19 -15.35 8.16
C ILE A 184 11.91 -15.21 8.98
#